data_afb8d5d5754a44bf87854f15fd8618be
#
_entry.id   afb8d5d5754a44bf87854f15fd8618be
#
_cell.length_a   1.000
_cell.length_b   1.000
_cell.length_c   1.000
_cell.angle_alpha   90.00
_cell.angle_beta   90.00
_cell.angle_gamma   90.00
#
_symmetry.space_group_name_H-M   'P 1'
#
loop_
_entity.id
_entity.type
_entity.pdbx_description
1 polymer ?
#
loop_
_entity_poly.entity_id
_entity_poly.type
_entity_poly.pdbx_seq_one_letter_code
_entity_poly.pdbx_strand_id
1 'polypeptide(L)'
;MTTRVETWQGHNIRFVLKNDEWWAILSDVCKALGIDPMAAFMKLDETTIDQVENLIPSVDKYLDIVNEVGIYELMFLSNLSDANRMRFWTGTVLKRLRNRIGLSVYEVMRMMDGDIQEEIDNLLDDIFYDEETGKTMISVTVAGGDVEQVPIEDIL
;
A
#
# COMPACT_ATOMS: atom_id res chain seq x y z
N MET A 1 -2.07 10.50 15.45
CA MET A 1 -2.02 9.19 14.80
C MET A 1 -1.77 9.37 13.31
N THR A 2 -0.76 8.71 12.79
CA THR A 2 -0.42 8.81 11.37
C THR A 2 -1.34 7.91 10.54
N THR A 3 -2.04 8.49 9.59
CA THR A 3 -3.01 7.80 8.75
C THR A 3 -2.72 8.10 7.28
N ARG A 4 -2.87 7.10 6.42
CA ARG A 4 -2.83 7.23 4.96
C ARG A 4 -4.04 6.56 4.34
N VAL A 5 -4.53 7.12 3.26
CA VAL A 5 -5.64 6.53 2.49
C VAL A 5 -5.10 6.07 1.14
N GLU A 6 -5.36 4.82 0.81
CA GLU A 6 -4.96 4.21 -0.45
C GLU A 6 -6.21 3.66 -1.14
N THR A 7 -6.21 3.66 -2.46
CA THR A 7 -7.37 3.23 -3.24
C THR A 7 -7.09 1.92 -3.95
N TRP A 8 -8.01 0.96 -3.79
CA TRP A 8 -8.03 -0.30 -4.53
C TRP A 8 -9.37 -0.47 -5.21
N GLN A 9 -9.38 -0.49 -6.55
CA GLN A 9 -10.60 -0.67 -7.37
C GLN A 9 -11.77 0.22 -6.93
N GLY A 10 -11.51 1.51 -6.71
CA GLY A 10 -12.52 2.48 -6.28
C GLY A 10 -12.87 2.45 -4.80
N HIS A 11 -12.28 1.56 -4.01
CA HIS A 11 -12.45 1.50 -2.56
C HIS A 11 -11.30 2.20 -1.85
N ASN A 12 -11.64 3.10 -0.93
CA ASN A 12 -10.65 3.77 -0.10
C ASN A 12 -10.37 2.93 1.14
N ILE A 13 -9.10 2.58 1.34
CA ILE A 13 -8.64 1.80 2.48
C ILE A 13 -7.70 2.67 3.30
N ARG A 14 -8.06 2.89 4.56
CA ARG A 14 -7.26 3.65 5.50
C ARG A 14 -6.22 2.76 6.13
N PHE A 15 -4.97 3.25 6.18
CA PHE A 15 -3.87 2.63 6.90
C PHE A 15 -3.45 3.51 8.06
N VAL A 16 -3.16 2.89 9.19
CA VAL A 16 -2.69 3.57 10.40
C VAL A 16 -1.34 3.00 10.82
N LEU A 17 -0.47 3.86 11.34
CA LEU A 17 0.81 3.45 11.90
C LEU A 17 0.64 3.20 13.40
N LYS A 18 0.93 1.97 13.84
CA LYS A 18 0.90 1.58 15.26
C LYS A 18 2.11 0.72 15.58
N ASN A 19 2.89 1.13 16.57
CA ASN A 19 4.11 0.42 16.99
C ASN A 19 5.08 0.16 15.82
N ASP A 20 5.31 1.20 15.00
CA ASP A 20 6.17 1.17 13.81
C ASP A 20 5.72 0.19 12.71
N GLU A 21 4.49 -0.29 12.77
CA GLU A 21 3.88 -1.17 11.78
C GLU A 21 2.64 -0.52 11.19
N TRP A 22 2.45 -0.70 9.88
CA TRP A 22 1.27 -0.23 9.18
C TRP A 22 0.16 -1.28 9.22
N TRP A 23 -1.03 -0.85 9.65
CA TRP A 23 -2.24 -1.66 9.76
C TRP A 23 -3.33 -1.04 8.91
N ALA A 24 -4.17 -1.87 8.31
CA ALA A 24 -5.35 -1.39 7.60
C ALA A 24 -6.58 -1.40 8.52
N ILE A 25 -7.52 -0.48 8.28
CA ILE A 25 -8.82 -0.52 8.97
C ILE A 25 -9.60 -1.72 8.45
N LEU A 26 -9.96 -2.63 9.34
CA LEU A 26 -10.62 -3.90 9.01
C LEU A 26 -11.91 -3.71 8.20
N SER A 27 -12.76 -2.78 8.60
CA SER A 27 -14.02 -2.51 7.90
C SER A 27 -13.80 -2.04 6.46
N ASP A 28 -12.75 -1.27 6.20
CA ASP A 28 -12.44 -0.80 4.85
C ASP A 28 -12.01 -1.96 3.95
N VAL A 29 -11.15 -2.84 4.44
CA VAL A 29 -10.69 -4.04 3.70
C VAL A 29 -11.86 -4.98 3.44
N CYS A 30 -12.69 -5.24 4.44
CA CYS A 30 -13.86 -6.10 4.31
C CYS A 30 -14.86 -5.56 3.29
N LYS A 31 -15.09 -4.25 3.28
CA LYS A 31 -15.96 -3.61 2.29
C LYS A 31 -15.41 -3.77 0.87
N ALA A 32 -14.11 -3.60 0.69
CA ALA A 32 -13.46 -3.78 -0.60
C ALA A 32 -13.52 -5.23 -1.10
N LEU A 33 -13.44 -6.20 -0.20
CA LEU A 33 -13.49 -7.64 -0.50
C LEU A 33 -14.90 -8.24 -0.49
N GLY A 34 -15.92 -7.47 -0.13
CA GLY A 34 -17.28 -7.98 -0.06
C GLY A 34 -17.52 -8.95 1.09
N ILE A 35 -16.83 -8.77 2.21
CA ILE A 35 -16.92 -9.63 3.39
C ILE A 35 -17.61 -8.86 4.52
N ASP A 36 -18.45 -9.57 5.30
CA ASP A 36 -18.98 -9.00 6.53
C ASP A 36 -17.88 -8.84 7.59
N PRO A 37 -17.65 -7.61 8.14
CA PRO A 37 -16.56 -7.38 9.08
C PRO A 37 -16.64 -8.23 10.35
N MET A 38 -17.81 -8.48 10.87
CA MET A 38 -17.98 -9.29 12.07
C MET A 38 -17.62 -10.76 11.80
N ALA A 39 -18.03 -11.30 10.67
CA ALA A 39 -17.65 -12.66 10.27
C ALA A 39 -16.14 -12.77 10.03
N ALA A 40 -15.53 -11.77 9.44
CA ALA A 40 -14.10 -11.70 9.24
C ALA A 40 -13.34 -11.68 10.57
N PHE A 41 -13.75 -10.83 11.49
CA PHE A 41 -13.16 -10.71 12.81
C PHE A 41 -13.13 -12.05 13.56
N MET A 42 -14.20 -12.82 13.46
CA MET A 42 -14.33 -14.13 14.10
C MET A 42 -13.42 -15.21 13.52
N LYS A 43 -12.98 -15.05 12.27
CA LYS A 43 -12.15 -16.02 11.55
C LYS A 43 -10.68 -15.69 11.53
N LEU A 44 -10.31 -14.42 11.77
CA LEU A 44 -8.92 -14.00 11.78
C LEU A 44 -8.21 -14.48 13.03
N ASP A 45 -6.94 -14.83 12.87
CA ASP A 45 -6.05 -15.09 14.01
C ASP A 45 -5.89 -13.81 14.84
N GLU A 46 -5.95 -13.94 16.15
CA GLU A 46 -5.83 -12.79 17.07
C GLU A 46 -4.50 -12.03 16.95
N THR A 47 -3.45 -12.67 16.42
CA THR A 47 -2.17 -12.00 16.16
C THR A 47 -2.22 -11.04 14.96
N THR A 48 -3.25 -11.15 14.12
CA THR A 48 -3.41 -10.34 12.90
C THR A 48 -4.33 -9.14 13.09
N ILE A 49 -4.95 -9.01 14.25
CA ILE A 49 -5.89 -7.92 14.57
C ILE A 49 -5.48 -7.16 15.80
N ASP A 50 -5.82 -5.88 15.84
CA ASP A 50 -5.62 -4.99 16.98
C ASP A 50 -6.68 -3.89 16.90
N GLN A 51 -6.61 -2.91 17.79
CA GLN A 51 -7.54 -1.79 17.82
C GLN A 51 -6.79 -0.46 17.93
N VAL A 52 -7.39 0.59 17.37
CA VAL A 52 -6.96 1.97 17.55
C VAL A 52 -8.16 2.82 17.95
N GLU A 53 -7.89 3.90 18.70
CA GLU A 53 -8.91 4.85 19.06
C GLU A 53 -9.40 5.60 17.82
N ASN A 54 -10.72 5.69 17.66
CA ASN A 54 -11.32 6.45 16.59
C ASN A 54 -11.36 7.94 16.98
N LEU A 55 -10.52 8.75 16.34
CA LEU A 55 -10.42 10.19 16.61
C LEU A 55 -11.53 11.01 15.95
N ILE A 56 -12.31 10.39 15.07
CA ILE A 56 -13.47 11.04 14.46
C ILE A 56 -14.68 10.79 15.35
N PRO A 57 -15.42 11.84 15.74
CA PRO A 57 -16.65 11.65 16.50
C PRO A 57 -17.62 10.73 15.75
N SER A 58 -17.82 9.53 16.25
CA SER A 58 -18.73 8.53 15.69
C SER A 58 -19.27 7.66 16.82
N VAL A 59 -20.17 6.76 16.48
CA VAL A 59 -20.71 5.78 17.42
C VAL A 59 -19.62 4.81 17.90
N ASP A 60 -18.67 4.51 17.05
CA ASP A 60 -17.58 3.58 17.35
C ASP A 60 -16.40 4.31 17.98
N LYS A 61 -16.13 3.99 19.22
CA LYS A 61 -15.01 4.56 19.98
C LYS A 61 -13.65 4.00 19.53
N TYR A 62 -13.62 2.75 19.09
CA TYR A 62 -12.43 2.05 18.63
C TYR A 62 -12.67 1.49 17.23
N LEU A 63 -11.60 1.43 16.45
CA LEU A 63 -11.60 0.78 15.14
C LEU A 63 -10.73 -0.47 15.20
N ASP A 64 -11.27 -1.58 14.67
CA ASP A 64 -10.48 -2.78 14.46
C ASP A 64 -9.53 -2.58 13.29
N ILE A 65 -8.30 -3.04 13.46
CA ILE A 65 -7.24 -2.95 12.46
C ILE A 65 -6.68 -4.34 12.18
N VAL A 66 -6.17 -4.53 10.98
CA VAL A 66 -5.64 -5.81 10.50
C VAL A 66 -4.26 -5.57 9.88
N ASN A 67 -3.32 -6.47 10.18
CA ASN A 67 -1.99 -6.41 9.60
C ASN A 67 -1.93 -7.07 8.21
N GLU A 68 -0.74 -7.06 7.58
CA GLU A 68 -0.52 -7.62 6.26
C GLU A 68 -0.94 -9.08 6.16
N VAL A 69 -0.58 -9.91 7.13
CA VAL A 69 -0.96 -11.33 7.16
C VAL A 69 -2.47 -11.49 7.20
N GLY A 70 -3.15 -10.69 8.04
CA GLY A 70 -4.61 -10.71 8.14
C GLY A 70 -5.29 -10.27 6.86
N ILE A 71 -4.74 -9.30 6.13
CA ILE A 71 -5.27 -8.91 4.82
C ILE A 71 -5.21 -10.09 3.85
N TYR A 72 -4.12 -10.83 3.82
CA TYR A 72 -4.00 -12.02 2.96
C TYR A 72 -4.96 -13.12 3.37
N GLU A 73 -5.18 -13.33 4.66
CA GLU A 73 -6.21 -14.27 5.13
C GLU A 73 -7.62 -13.87 4.67
N LEU A 74 -7.94 -12.58 4.71
CA LEU A 74 -9.23 -12.07 4.24
C LEU A 74 -9.45 -12.29 2.74
N MET A 75 -8.38 -12.21 1.95
CA MET A 75 -8.46 -12.51 0.51
C MET A 75 -8.95 -13.93 0.24
N PHE A 76 -8.53 -14.92 1.04
CA PHE A 76 -8.99 -16.29 0.91
C PHE A 76 -10.47 -16.48 1.29
N LEU A 77 -10.99 -15.59 2.13
CA LEU A 77 -12.41 -15.62 2.54
C LEU A 77 -13.33 -14.92 1.53
N SER A 78 -12.78 -14.13 0.63
CA SER A 78 -13.55 -13.36 -0.35
C SER A 78 -14.02 -14.24 -1.50
N ASN A 79 -15.26 -14.00 -1.94
CA ASN A 79 -15.83 -14.63 -3.14
C ASN A 79 -15.66 -13.79 -4.41
N LEU A 80 -15.00 -12.62 -4.31
CA LEU A 80 -14.76 -11.78 -5.46
C LEU A 80 -13.64 -12.36 -6.33
N SER A 81 -13.85 -12.34 -7.64
CA SER A 81 -12.86 -12.86 -8.61
C SER A 81 -11.54 -12.11 -8.58
N ASP A 82 -11.56 -10.83 -8.19
CA ASP A 82 -10.38 -9.96 -8.15
C ASP A 82 -9.67 -9.95 -6.79
N ALA A 83 -10.15 -10.72 -5.80
CA ALA A 83 -9.56 -10.71 -4.46
C ALA A 83 -8.05 -11.01 -4.48
N ASN A 84 -7.59 -11.91 -5.33
CA ASN A 84 -6.18 -12.26 -5.46
C ASN A 84 -5.29 -11.10 -5.91
N ARG A 85 -5.84 -10.14 -6.62
CA ARG A 85 -5.12 -8.94 -7.05
C ARG A 85 -4.78 -8.01 -5.88
N MET A 86 -5.56 -8.06 -4.82
CA MET A 86 -5.29 -7.28 -3.62
C MET A 86 -3.96 -7.67 -2.97
N ARG A 87 -3.52 -8.90 -3.11
CA ARG A 87 -2.23 -9.35 -2.58
C ARG A 87 -1.06 -8.51 -3.12
N PHE A 88 -1.03 -8.32 -4.42
CA PHE A 88 -0.01 -7.52 -5.08
C PHE A 88 -0.10 -6.05 -4.65
N TRP A 89 -1.31 -5.50 -4.68
CA TRP A 89 -1.58 -4.13 -4.25
C TRP A 89 -1.17 -3.89 -2.80
N THR A 90 -1.54 -4.79 -1.90
CA THR A 90 -1.20 -4.69 -0.47
C THR A 90 0.32 -4.67 -0.26
N GLY A 91 1.03 -5.59 -0.90
CA GLY A 91 2.49 -5.65 -0.80
C GLY A 91 3.15 -4.35 -1.29
N THR A 92 2.68 -3.81 -2.40
CA THR A 92 3.17 -2.56 -2.98
C THR A 92 2.91 -1.37 -2.07
N VAL A 93 1.68 -1.23 -1.58
CA VAL A 93 1.29 -0.14 -0.68
C VAL A 93 2.10 -0.15 0.61
N LEU A 94 2.18 -1.30 1.28
CA LEU A 94 2.90 -1.41 2.54
C LEU A 94 4.40 -1.15 2.37
N LYS A 95 4.98 -1.62 1.29
CA LYS A 95 6.40 -1.36 1.00
C LYS A 95 6.66 0.12 0.79
N ARG A 96 5.79 0.80 0.06
CA ARG A 96 5.86 2.25 -0.12
C ARG A 96 5.72 3.01 1.19
N LEU A 97 4.75 2.67 2.01
CA LEU A 97 4.53 3.30 3.30
C LEU A 97 5.73 3.13 4.23
N ARG A 98 6.34 1.95 4.24
CA ARG A 98 7.54 1.67 5.04
C ARG A 98 8.76 2.46 4.57
N ASN A 99 8.94 2.59 3.27
CA ASN A 99 10.12 3.21 2.67
C ASN A 99 9.96 4.71 2.43
N ARG A 100 8.78 5.27 2.60
CA ARG A 100 8.47 6.69 2.34
C ARG A 100 8.81 7.14 0.91
N ILE A 101 8.79 6.21 -0.03
CA ILE A 101 9.10 6.47 -1.44
C ILE A 101 7.81 6.88 -2.16
N GLY A 102 7.96 7.80 -3.13
CA GLY A 102 6.85 8.24 -3.98
C GLY A 102 6.14 7.06 -4.66
N LEU A 103 4.88 7.23 -4.81
CA LEU A 103 3.84 6.28 -5.14
C LEU A 103 4.07 5.37 -6.29
N SER A 104 4.58 5.89 -7.33
CA SER A 104 4.27 5.35 -8.64
C SER A 104 5.35 4.46 -9.20
N VAL A 105 6.59 4.57 -8.74
CA VAL A 105 7.70 3.78 -9.31
C VAL A 105 7.52 2.30 -9.03
N TYR A 106 7.20 1.96 -7.81
CA TYR A 106 7.00 0.56 -7.42
C TYR A 106 5.83 -0.08 -8.12
N GLU A 107 4.71 0.61 -8.16
CA GLU A 107 3.48 0.10 -8.79
C GLU A 107 3.67 -0.10 -10.28
N VAL A 108 4.24 0.90 -10.96
CA VAL A 108 4.42 0.83 -12.41
C VAL A 108 5.44 -0.23 -12.81
N MET A 109 6.58 -0.30 -12.11
CA MET A 109 7.62 -1.27 -12.46
C MET A 109 7.18 -2.71 -12.24
N ARG A 110 6.40 -2.97 -11.19
CA ARG A 110 5.82 -4.29 -10.97
C ARG A 110 4.72 -4.65 -11.95
N MET A 111 3.97 -3.67 -12.45
CA MET A 111 2.99 -3.86 -13.51
C MET A 111 3.65 -4.22 -14.85
N MET A 112 4.87 -3.75 -15.07
CA MET A 112 5.59 -4.01 -16.33
C MET A 112 6.20 -5.40 -16.37
N ASP A 113 6.73 -5.91 -15.24
CA ASP A 113 7.35 -7.25 -15.18
C ASP A 113 7.48 -7.70 -13.71
N GLY A 114 6.92 -8.86 -13.37
CA GLY A 114 6.95 -9.41 -12.01
C GLY A 114 8.32 -9.84 -11.51
N ASP A 115 9.31 -10.05 -12.41
CA ASP A 115 10.63 -10.58 -12.06
C ASP A 115 11.72 -9.51 -11.88
N ILE A 116 11.38 -8.23 -11.94
CA ILE A 116 12.36 -7.14 -11.90
C ILE A 116 12.61 -6.57 -10.49
N GLN A 117 12.32 -7.33 -9.45
CA GLN A 117 12.48 -6.83 -8.06
C GLN A 117 13.91 -6.35 -7.78
N GLU A 118 14.93 -7.06 -8.27
CA GLU A 118 16.33 -6.68 -8.12
C GLU A 118 16.64 -5.38 -8.86
N GLU A 119 16.12 -5.23 -10.08
CA GLU A 119 16.27 -3.99 -10.86
C GLU A 119 15.58 -2.81 -10.20
N ILE A 120 14.40 -3.03 -9.59
CA ILE A 120 13.69 -2.02 -8.83
C ILE A 120 14.52 -1.57 -7.61
N ASP A 121 15.08 -2.51 -6.87
CA ASP A 121 15.89 -2.21 -5.70
C ASP A 121 17.14 -1.39 -6.08
N ASN A 122 17.75 -1.68 -7.22
CA ASN A 122 18.87 -0.90 -7.77
C ASN A 122 18.43 0.49 -8.22
N LEU A 123 17.26 0.62 -8.83
CA LEU A 123 16.72 1.91 -9.27
C LEU A 123 16.33 2.83 -8.12
N LEU A 124 15.97 2.27 -6.96
CA LEU A 124 15.63 3.06 -5.78
C LEU A 124 16.81 3.91 -5.28
N ASP A 125 18.05 3.48 -5.54
CA ASP A 125 19.24 4.24 -5.20
C ASP A 125 19.39 5.49 -6.09
N ASP A 126 18.78 5.50 -7.27
CA ASP A 126 18.83 6.62 -8.23
C ASP A 126 17.64 7.58 -8.10
N ILE A 127 16.78 7.36 -7.13
CA ILE A 127 15.59 8.19 -6.88
C ILE A 127 15.89 9.20 -5.78
N PHE A 128 15.54 10.45 -6.02
CA PHE A 128 15.67 11.51 -5.03
C PHE A 128 14.52 12.51 -5.12
N TYR A 129 14.30 13.21 -4.02
CA TYR A 129 13.33 14.29 -3.97
C TYR A 129 14.02 15.62 -4.24
N ASP A 130 13.51 16.36 -5.23
CA ASP A 130 14.00 17.69 -5.56
C ASP A 130 13.15 18.74 -4.84
N GLU A 131 13.75 19.42 -3.86
CA GLU A 131 13.08 20.45 -3.08
C GLU A 131 12.73 21.70 -3.91
N GLU A 132 13.50 22.00 -4.96
CA GLU A 132 13.26 23.18 -5.80
C GLU A 132 11.98 23.03 -6.63
N THR A 133 11.75 21.85 -7.19
CA THR A 133 10.57 21.56 -8.02
C THR A 133 9.43 20.92 -7.25
N GLY A 134 9.70 20.40 -6.05
CA GLY A 134 8.73 19.63 -5.26
C GLY A 134 8.39 18.28 -5.86
N LYS A 135 9.24 17.74 -6.73
CA LYS A 135 9.00 16.50 -7.47
C LYS A 135 10.00 15.42 -7.08
N THR A 136 9.54 14.17 -7.14
CA THR A 136 10.43 13.02 -7.05
C THR A 136 11.06 12.78 -8.42
N MET A 137 12.38 12.71 -8.44
CA MET A 137 13.19 12.58 -9.65
C MET A 137 13.84 11.21 -9.71
N ILE A 138 14.10 10.76 -10.92
CA ILE A 138 14.88 9.56 -11.19
C ILE A 138 15.94 9.85 -12.23
N SER A 139 17.15 9.29 -12.04
CA SER A 139 18.22 9.33 -13.02
C SER A 139 18.01 8.24 -14.08
N VAL A 140 17.94 8.62 -15.34
CA VAL A 140 17.78 7.69 -16.46
C VAL A 140 18.91 7.84 -17.46
N THR A 141 19.36 6.73 -18.03
CA THR A 141 20.34 6.74 -19.12
C THR A 141 19.60 6.85 -20.45
N VAL A 142 19.86 7.93 -21.17
CA VAL A 142 19.25 8.15 -22.49
C VAL A 142 20.13 7.58 -23.61
N ALA A 143 19.59 7.55 -24.83
CA ALA A 143 20.33 7.12 -26.02
C ALA A 143 21.61 7.97 -26.18
N GLY A 144 22.77 7.32 -26.23
CA GLY A 144 24.08 7.98 -26.28
C GLY A 144 24.88 7.90 -24.98
N GLY A 145 24.32 7.32 -23.93
CA GLY A 145 25.01 7.07 -22.67
C GLY A 145 25.00 8.22 -21.66
N ASP A 146 24.33 9.32 -21.98
CA ASP A 146 24.16 10.44 -21.05
C ASP A 146 23.11 10.10 -19.99
N VAL A 147 23.29 10.64 -18.78
CA VAL A 147 22.34 10.49 -17.68
C VAL A 147 21.53 11.77 -17.55
N GLU A 148 20.21 11.64 -17.60
CA GLU A 148 19.26 12.72 -17.36
C GLU A 148 18.45 12.46 -16.10
N GLN A 149 18.10 13.54 -15.41
CA GLN A 149 17.20 13.49 -14.26
C GLN A 149 15.83 13.95 -14.71
N VAL A 150 14.84 13.08 -14.58
CA VAL A 150 13.48 13.36 -15.01
C VAL A 150 12.50 13.13 -13.85
N PRO A 151 11.38 13.90 -13.82
CA PRO A 151 10.33 13.61 -12.86
C PRO A 151 9.76 12.22 -13.12
N ILE A 152 9.52 11.47 -12.03
CA ILE A 152 8.93 10.13 -12.11
C ILE A 152 7.59 10.17 -12.81
N GLU A 153 6.81 11.20 -12.59
CA GLU A 153 5.50 11.38 -13.23
C GLU A 153 5.56 11.42 -14.76
N ASP A 154 6.70 11.82 -15.34
CA ASP A 154 6.89 11.90 -16.79
C ASP A 154 7.21 10.53 -17.41
N ILE A 155 7.56 9.55 -16.61
CA ILE A 155 7.84 8.18 -17.04
C ILE A 155 6.56 7.33 -17.02
N LEU A 156 5.57 7.78 -16.30
CA LEU A 156 4.28 7.11 -16.12
C LEU A 156 3.27 7.59 -17.20
#